data_40caca24b90eced9522a8c4957c78bfd
#
_entry.id   40caca24b90eced9522a8c4957c78bfd
#
_cell.length_a   1.000
_cell.length_b   1.000
_cell.length_c   1.000
_cell.angle_alpha   90.00
_cell.angle_beta   90.00
_cell.angle_gamma   90.00
#
_symmetry.space_group_name_H-M   'P 1'
#
loop_
_entity.id
_entity.type
_entity.pdbx_description
1 polymer ?
#
loop_
_entity_poly.entity_id
_entity_poly.type
_entity_poly.pdbx_seq_one_letter_code
_entity_poly.pdbx_strand_id
1 'polypeptide(L)'
;MLGTTLLLTAASAAGQNYPQKVVRVLVPFSAGSGSDIIGRIYAGGLPEILGQQVILENRAGAAGNIGAEIAARAPADGYTLLMVNMAHAVNVTMYRKLAYDPIRDFTPVSMLATGPAILVTHPSLPVK
;
A
#
# COMPACT_ATOMS: atom_id res chain seq x y z
N MET A 1 -51.99 -23.81 -23.53
CA MET A 1 -50.53 -23.87 -23.22
C MET A 1 -49.99 -22.48 -23.36
N LEU A 2 -49.86 -21.73 -22.27
CA LEU A 2 -49.22 -20.40 -22.27
C LEU A 2 -47.73 -20.59 -21.90
N GLY A 3 -46.84 -20.30 -22.85
CA GLY A 3 -45.39 -20.28 -22.61
C GLY A 3 -44.99 -18.97 -21.97
N THR A 4 -44.55 -19.02 -20.72
CA THR A 4 -44.00 -17.86 -20.00
C THR A 4 -42.53 -17.68 -20.42
N THR A 5 -42.26 -16.70 -21.29
CA THR A 5 -40.89 -16.32 -21.69
C THR A 5 -40.25 -15.52 -20.54
N LEU A 6 -39.30 -16.14 -19.86
CA LEU A 6 -38.49 -15.49 -18.82
C LEU A 6 -37.45 -14.61 -19.50
N LEU A 7 -37.65 -13.28 -19.53
CA LEU A 7 -36.67 -12.31 -19.94
C LEU A 7 -35.59 -12.20 -18.86
N LEU A 8 -34.41 -12.83 -19.08
CA LEU A 8 -33.22 -12.57 -18.30
C LEU A 8 -32.72 -11.16 -18.67
N THR A 9 -32.99 -10.18 -17.83
CA THR A 9 -32.30 -8.89 -17.87
C THR A 9 -30.86 -9.09 -17.38
N ALA A 10 -29.92 -9.14 -18.33
CA ALA A 10 -28.50 -9.02 -18.03
C ALA A 10 -28.26 -7.61 -17.48
N ALA A 11 -28.15 -7.50 -16.15
CA ALA A 11 -27.65 -6.30 -15.52
C ALA A 11 -26.19 -6.13 -15.98
N SER A 12 -25.96 -5.19 -16.92
CA SER A 12 -24.63 -4.75 -17.27
C SER A 12 -24.00 -4.23 -15.99
N ALA A 13 -23.06 -4.97 -15.41
CA ALA A 13 -22.14 -4.47 -14.41
C ALA A 13 -21.30 -3.41 -15.12
N ALA A 14 -21.80 -2.16 -15.16
CA ALA A 14 -21.02 -1.02 -15.56
C ALA A 14 -19.83 -0.97 -14.60
N GLY A 15 -18.65 -1.30 -15.10
CA GLY A 15 -17.41 -1.22 -14.33
C GLY A 15 -17.37 0.18 -13.73
N GLN A 16 -17.40 0.25 -12.41
CA GLN A 16 -17.34 1.51 -11.71
C GLN A 16 -16.08 2.22 -12.20
N ASN A 17 -16.21 3.45 -12.72
CA ASN A 17 -15.06 4.24 -13.13
C ASN A 17 -14.20 4.50 -11.88
N TYR A 18 -13.22 3.63 -11.66
CA TYR A 18 -12.25 3.80 -10.58
C TYR A 18 -11.08 4.64 -11.10
N PRO A 19 -10.60 5.59 -10.30
CA PRO A 19 -11.14 6.07 -9.01
C PRO A 19 -12.16 7.21 -9.20
N GLN A 20 -13.18 7.26 -8.33
CA GLN A 20 -14.18 8.36 -8.28
C GLN A 20 -13.97 9.33 -7.13
N LYS A 21 -13.07 9.01 -6.23
CA LYS A 21 -12.71 9.82 -5.04
C LYS A 21 -11.19 9.78 -4.82
N VAL A 22 -10.72 10.61 -3.94
CA VAL A 22 -9.31 10.71 -3.56
C VAL A 22 -8.75 9.33 -3.16
N VAL A 23 -7.60 8.98 -3.70
CA VAL A 23 -6.83 7.79 -3.31
C VAL A 23 -5.82 8.19 -2.24
N ARG A 24 -5.81 7.47 -1.14
CA ARG A 24 -4.90 7.70 -0.01
C ARG A 24 -3.77 6.68 -0.01
N VAL A 25 -2.53 7.14 0.03
CA VAL A 25 -1.34 6.31 0.17
C VAL A 25 -0.75 6.49 1.56
N LEU A 26 -0.85 5.47 2.39
CA LEU A 26 -0.23 5.45 3.72
C LEU A 26 1.25 5.09 3.60
N VAL A 27 2.10 5.95 4.11
CA VAL A 27 3.54 5.72 4.25
C VAL A 27 3.83 5.49 5.73
N PRO A 28 4.20 4.27 6.15
CA PRO A 28 4.35 3.93 7.56
C PRO A 28 5.71 4.39 8.14
N PHE A 29 6.28 5.43 7.56
CA PHE A 29 7.56 6.03 7.95
C PHE A 29 7.46 7.54 8.00
N SER A 30 8.43 8.17 8.66
CA SER A 30 8.48 9.62 8.80
C SER A 30 8.60 10.32 7.45
N ALA A 31 8.08 11.54 7.38
CA ALA A 31 8.31 12.42 6.26
C ALA A 31 9.82 12.62 6.02
N GLY A 32 10.25 12.65 4.75
CA GLY A 32 11.65 12.71 4.36
C GLY A 32 12.39 11.36 4.39
N SER A 33 11.76 10.27 4.79
CA SER A 33 12.33 8.93 4.62
C SER A 33 12.39 8.53 3.15
N GLY A 34 13.23 7.54 2.81
CA GLY A 34 13.32 7.03 1.45
C GLY A 34 11.96 6.58 0.88
N SER A 35 11.13 5.94 1.71
CA SER A 35 9.76 5.55 1.31
C SER A 35 8.88 6.78 1.06
N ASP A 36 8.99 7.83 1.87
CA ASP A 36 8.23 9.07 1.68
C ASP A 36 8.63 9.79 0.38
N ILE A 37 9.93 9.89 0.11
CA ILE A 37 10.45 10.53 -1.12
C ILE A 37 9.91 9.80 -2.36
N ILE A 38 10.05 8.47 -2.40
CA ILE A 38 9.55 7.66 -3.51
C ILE A 38 8.03 7.80 -3.64
N GLY A 39 7.30 7.73 -2.52
CA GLY A 39 5.85 7.88 -2.50
C GLY A 39 5.39 9.23 -3.07
N ARG A 40 6.10 10.33 -2.75
CA ARG A 40 5.77 11.67 -3.28
C ARG A 40 6.00 11.78 -4.78
N ILE A 41 7.04 11.14 -5.32
CA ILE A 41 7.29 11.10 -6.77
C ILE A 41 6.10 10.46 -7.49
N TYR A 42 5.65 9.29 -7.01
CA TYR A 42 4.48 8.61 -7.60
C TYR A 42 3.19 9.38 -7.38
N ALA A 43 2.93 9.86 -6.15
CA ALA A 43 1.72 10.62 -5.84
C ALA A 43 1.62 11.91 -6.68
N GLY A 44 2.75 12.50 -7.10
CA GLY A 44 2.76 13.67 -7.97
C GLY A 44 2.36 13.38 -9.43
N GLY A 45 2.67 12.19 -9.95
CA GLY A 45 2.35 11.81 -11.33
C GLY A 45 1.02 11.07 -11.50
N LEU A 46 0.57 10.34 -10.47
CA LEU A 46 -0.64 9.53 -10.54
C LEU A 46 -1.94 10.31 -10.81
N PRO A 47 -2.14 11.55 -10.33
CA PRO A 47 -3.36 12.31 -10.61
C PRO A 47 -3.63 12.54 -12.09
N GLU A 48 -2.59 12.73 -12.91
CA GLU A 48 -2.73 12.90 -14.36
C GLU A 48 -3.26 11.63 -15.05
N ILE A 49 -2.91 10.46 -14.52
CA ILE A 49 -3.31 9.16 -15.07
C ILE A 49 -4.68 8.74 -14.55
N LEU A 50 -4.92 8.95 -13.25
CA LEU A 50 -6.11 8.46 -12.56
C LEU A 50 -7.31 9.42 -12.65
N GLY A 51 -7.09 10.68 -13.03
CA GLY A 51 -8.15 11.71 -13.03
C GLY A 51 -8.63 12.09 -11.62
N GLN A 52 -7.94 11.64 -10.56
CA GLN A 52 -8.29 11.89 -9.17
C GLN A 52 -7.04 12.20 -8.35
N GLN A 53 -7.21 12.97 -7.28
CA GLN A 53 -6.10 13.30 -6.39
C GLN A 53 -5.59 12.07 -5.65
N VAL A 54 -4.27 12.03 -5.46
CA VAL A 54 -3.56 11.03 -4.64
C VAL A 54 -2.91 11.75 -3.48
N ILE A 55 -3.31 11.42 -2.25
CA ILE A 55 -2.81 12.05 -1.03
C ILE A 55 -1.87 11.07 -0.32
N LEU A 56 -0.66 11.53 -0.03
CA LEU A 56 0.32 10.80 0.76
C LEU A 56 0.16 11.17 2.24
N GLU A 57 0.03 10.15 3.09
CA GLU A 57 -0.14 10.31 4.52
C GLU A 57 0.92 9.51 5.29
N ASN A 58 1.77 10.20 6.06
CA ASN A 58 2.78 9.56 6.89
C ASN A 58 2.18 9.08 8.21
N ARG A 59 2.33 7.79 8.53
CA ARG A 59 1.91 7.16 9.79
C ARG A 59 3.04 6.33 10.38
N ALA A 60 4.06 7.03 10.87
CA ALA A 60 5.25 6.40 11.42
C ALA A 60 5.00 5.77 12.79
N GLY A 61 5.83 4.79 13.14
CA GLY A 61 5.87 4.18 14.47
C GLY A 61 5.98 2.67 14.42
N ALA A 62 6.60 2.09 15.46
CA ALA A 62 6.81 0.65 15.63
C ALA A 62 7.36 -0.04 14.37
N ALA A 63 8.40 0.52 13.76
CA ALA A 63 8.99 0.03 12.50
C ALA A 63 7.98 -0.11 11.35
N GLY A 64 6.98 0.77 11.29
CA GLY A 64 5.94 0.77 10.26
C GLY A 64 4.67 0.00 10.63
N ASN A 65 4.64 -0.70 11.77
CA ASN A 65 3.48 -1.51 12.15
C ASN A 65 2.22 -0.67 12.40
N ILE A 66 2.35 0.57 12.90
CA ILE A 66 1.20 1.45 13.13
C ILE A 66 0.51 1.79 11.82
N GLY A 67 1.26 2.21 10.81
CA GLY A 67 0.69 2.52 9.50
C GLY A 67 0.12 1.29 8.80
N ALA A 68 0.77 0.14 8.93
CA ALA A 68 0.29 -1.12 8.38
C ALA A 68 -1.03 -1.57 9.02
N GLU A 69 -1.16 -1.46 10.36
CA GLU A 69 -2.40 -1.76 11.07
C GLU A 69 -3.57 -0.86 10.62
N ILE A 70 -3.32 0.44 10.43
CA ILE A 70 -4.33 1.38 9.93
C ILE A 70 -4.78 0.97 8.52
N ALA A 71 -3.84 0.58 7.65
CA ALA A 71 -4.17 0.13 6.30
C ALA A 71 -4.95 -1.19 6.29
N ALA A 72 -4.57 -2.16 7.12
CA ALA A 72 -5.24 -3.45 7.24
C ALA A 72 -6.70 -3.32 7.70
N ARG A 73 -7.01 -2.29 8.50
CA ARG A 73 -8.37 -2.00 8.96
C ARG A 73 -9.18 -1.11 8.03
N ALA A 74 -8.57 -0.56 6.99
CA ALA A 74 -9.27 0.27 6.02
C ALA A 74 -10.17 -0.59 5.12
N PRO A 75 -11.24 -0.02 4.54
CA PRO A 75 -12.05 -0.72 3.54
C PRO A 75 -11.18 -1.23 2.37
N ALA A 76 -11.41 -2.47 1.94
CA ALA A 76 -10.70 -3.09 0.81
C ALA A 76 -11.32 -2.65 -0.53
N ASP A 77 -11.50 -1.35 -0.73
CA ASP A 77 -12.13 -0.74 -1.89
C ASP A 77 -11.13 -0.12 -2.89
N GLY A 78 -9.84 -0.30 -2.65
CA GLY A 78 -8.76 0.23 -3.48
C GLY A 78 -8.41 1.70 -3.23
N TYR A 79 -9.11 2.41 -2.34
CA TYR A 79 -8.85 3.83 -2.06
C TYR A 79 -7.86 4.09 -0.92
N THR A 80 -7.45 3.03 -0.22
CA THR A 80 -6.36 3.10 0.75
C THR A 80 -5.27 2.14 0.33
N LEU A 81 -4.12 2.69 -0.03
CA LEU A 81 -2.93 1.95 -0.40
C LEU A 81 -1.90 2.05 0.72
N LEU A 82 -1.14 1.00 0.94
CA LEU A 82 -0.02 0.97 1.86
C LEU A 82 1.28 0.88 1.08
N MET A 83 2.21 1.79 1.35
CA MET A 83 3.56 1.72 0.84
C MET A 83 4.43 0.97 1.84
N VAL A 84 4.98 -0.17 1.43
CA VAL A 84 5.82 -1.02 2.27
C VAL A 84 7.27 -1.02 1.81
N ASN A 85 8.17 -1.38 2.71
CA ASN A 85 9.56 -1.70 2.42
C ASN A 85 9.95 -3.01 3.11
N MET A 86 11.23 -3.34 3.13
CA MET A 86 11.74 -4.58 3.73
C MET A 86 11.33 -4.75 5.20
N ALA A 87 11.13 -3.67 5.97
CA ALA A 87 10.71 -3.75 7.36
C ALA A 87 9.36 -4.49 7.51
N HIS A 88 8.44 -4.33 6.55
CA HIS A 88 7.15 -5.03 6.58
C HIS A 88 7.32 -6.56 6.59
N ALA A 89 8.24 -7.08 5.80
CA ALA A 89 8.55 -8.51 5.78
C ALA A 89 9.32 -8.97 7.03
N VAL A 90 10.28 -8.16 7.49
CA VAL A 90 11.10 -8.48 8.66
C VAL A 90 10.29 -8.45 9.97
N ASN A 91 9.30 -7.58 10.06
CA ASN A 91 8.47 -7.42 11.26
C ASN A 91 7.72 -8.72 11.64
N VAL A 92 7.47 -9.61 10.69
CA VAL A 92 6.86 -10.94 10.96
C VAL A 92 7.70 -11.76 11.94
N THR A 93 9.03 -11.63 11.86
CA THR A 93 9.96 -12.36 12.73
C THR A 93 10.40 -11.56 13.94
N MET A 94 10.42 -10.22 13.83
CA MET A 94 10.88 -9.33 14.90
C MET A 94 9.84 -9.09 15.99
N TYR A 95 8.56 -9.16 15.66
CA TYR A 95 7.48 -8.91 16.61
C TYR A 95 6.74 -10.20 16.93
N ARG A 96 6.62 -10.51 18.23
CA ARG A 96 5.90 -11.71 18.70
C ARG A 96 4.41 -11.70 18.36
N LYS A 97 3.82 -10.52 18.22
CA LYS A 97 2.40 -10.32 17.91
C LYS A 97 2.24 -9.08 17.05
N LEU A 98 1.72 -9.28 15.86
CA LEU A 98 1.25 -8.21 14.97
C LEU A 98 -0.27 -8.09 15.08
N ALA A 99 -0.80 -6.88 14.91
CA ALA A 99 -2.23 -6.61 14.91
C ALA A 99 -2.89 -6.86 13.52
N TYR A 100 -2.11 -7.34 12.56
CA TYR A 100 -2.51 -7.61 11.18
C TYR A 100 -1.72 -8.84 10.66
N ASP A 101 -2.26 -9.47 9.63
CA ASP A 101 -1.55 -10.51 8.87
C ASP A 101 -0.90 -9.87 7.63
N PRO A 102 0.44 -9.84 7.52
CA PRO A 102 1.14 -9.16 6.45
C PRO A 102 0.93 -9.77 5.06
N ILE A 103 0.39 -10.97 4.97
CA ILE A 103 0.11 -11.67 3.71
C ILE A 103 -1.37 -11.65 3.38
N ARG A 104 -2.24 -11.90 4.36
CA ARG A 104 -3.68 -12.08 4.11
C ARG A 104 -4.46 -10.78 4.08
N ASP A 105 -4.00 -9.77 4.83
CA ASP A 105 -4.71 -8.50 4.95
C ASP A 105 -4.36 -7.51 3.82
N PHE A 106 -3.44 -7.88 2.92
CA PHE A 106 -2.99 -6.99 1.84
C PHE A 106 -2.97 -7.72 0.50
N THR A 107 -3.39 -7.02 -0.54
CA THR A 107 -3.22 -7.45 -1.93
C THR A 107 -2.07 -6.66 -2.54
N PRO A 108 -0.97 -7.31 -3.01
CA PRO A 108 0.12 -6.61 -3.65
C PRO A 108 -0.33 -5.98 -4.97
N VAL A 109 0.10 -4.74 -5.20
CA VAL A 109 -0.23 -3.97 -6.42
C VAL A 109 0.98 -3.89 -7.34
N SER A 110 2.08 -3.30 -6.88
CA SER A 110 3.28 -3.10 -7.69
C SER A 110 4.51 -2.85 -6.84
N MET A 111 5.67 -3.20 -7.38
CA MET A 111 6.95 -2.80 -6.84
C MET A 111 7.34 -1.44 -7.40
N LEU A 112 7.48 -0.43 -6.54
CA LEU A 112 7.73 0.95 -6.95
C LEU A 112 9.20 1.23 -7.23
N ALA A 113 10.10 0.67 -6.42
CA ALA A 113 11.53 0.89 -6.55
C ALA A 113 12.32 -0.25 -5.92
N THR A 114 13.56 -0.42 -6.37
CA THR A 114 14.59 -1.26 -5.75
C THR A 114 15.83 -0.43 -5.51
N GLY A 115 16.57 -0.77 -4.45
CA GLY A 115 17.83 -0.11 -4.14
C GLY A 115 18.81 -1.07 -3.49
N PRO A 116 20.13 -0.85 -3.64
CA PRO A 116 21.13 -1.63 -2.97
C PRO A 116 21.12 -1.34 -1.46
N ALA A 117 21.36 -2.37 -0.66
CA ALA A 117 21.71 -2.22 0.75
C ALA A 117 23.23 -2.31 0.91
N ILE A 118 23.83 -1.36 1.61
CA ILE A 118 25.27 -1.33 1.86
C ILE A 118 25.49 -1.44 3.37
N LEU A 119 26.24 -2.46 3.78
CA LEU A 119 26.69 -2.59 5.15
C LEU A 119 27.98 -1.77 5.30
N VAL A 120 27.97 -0.81 6.19
CA VAL A 120 29.14 -0.01 6.54
C VAL A 120 29.54 -0.25 7.98
N THR A 121 30.83 -0.27 8.24
CA THR A 121 31.39 -0.41 9.59
C THR A 121 32.37 0.71 9.87
N HIS A 122 32.57 1.02 11.14
CA HIS A 122 33.61 1.96 11.53
C HIS A 122 35.00 1.35 11.22
N PRO A 123 35.99 2.14 10.74
CA PRO A 123 37.31 1.63 10.36
C PRO A 123 38.07 0.92 11.48
N SER A 124 37.74 1.19 12.76
CA SER A 124 38.36 0.53 13.92
C SER A 124 37.85 -0.89 14.16
N LEU A 125 36.78 -1.33 13.50
CA LEU A 125 36.29 -2.70 13.63
C LEU A 125 37.14 -3.65 12.78
N PRO A 126 37.73 -4.70 13.37
CA PRO A 126 38.59 -5.66 12.66
C PRO A 126 37.76 -6.64 11.86
N VAL A 127 36.97 -6.14 10.93
CA VAL A 127 36.20 -6.99 9.97
C VAL A 127 36.95 -7.10 8.66
N LYS A 128 37.06 -8.31 8.16
CA LYS A 128 37.63 -8.63 6.84
C LYS A 128 36.56 -9.23 5.94
#